data_487d6f0113b1feafd3e6f5fb758325cd
#
_entry.id   487d6f0113b1feafd3e6f5fb758325cd
#
_cell.length_a   1.000
_cell.length_b   1.000
_cell.length_c   1.000
_cell.angle_alpha   90.00
_cell.angle_beta   90.00
_cell.angle_gamma   90.00
#
_symmetry.space_group_name_H-M   'P 1'
#
loop_
_entity.id
_entity.type
_entity.pdbx_description
1 polymer ?
#
loop_
_entity_poly.entity_id
_entity_poly.type
_entity_poly.pdbx_seq_one_letter_code
_entity_poly.pdbx_strand_id
1 'polypeptide(L)'
;MNNMNGYKIVICGGGSTYTAGIVKDLIDQKDELGIRELWLYDIDKERQDTVAVVVKAVIDDLAPEIPLHVTIDPKEAFTDANFVMAQMRVGGLKMRIQDEQISLRHGVVGQETCGAGGMAYGMRTIFPMCELVDFCEEYACKDYWIVNYLCLIH
;
A
#
# COMPACT_ATOMS: atom_id res chain seq x y z
N MET A 1 -5.65 9.35 -21.34
CA MET A 1 -5.48 10.80 -21.20
C MET A 1 -4.03 11.05 -20.82
N ASN A 2 -3.25 11.79 -21.63
CA ASN A 2 -1.89 12.16 -21.23
C ASN A 2 -1.97 13.23 -20.15
N ASN A 3 -1.71 12.86 -18.90
CA ASN A 3 -1.56 13.84 -17.84
C ASN A 3 -0.17 14.50 -18.03
N MET A 4 -0.16 15.66 -18.65
CA MET A 4 1.10 16.40 -18.95
C MET A 4 1.89 16.78 -17.68
N ASN A 5 1.30 16.64 -16.50
CA ASN A 5 1.93 16.96 -15.21
C ASN A 5 2.42 15.73 -14.42
N GLY A 6 2.32 14.53 -15.00
CA GLY A 6 2.67 13.29 -14.32
C GLY A 6 1.64 12.83 -13.28
N TYR A 7 1.90 11.69 -12.62
CA TYR A 7 0.98 11.04 -11.71
C TYR A 7 1.44 11.10 -10.26
N LYS A 8 0.49 11.38 -9.36
CA LYS A 8 0.63 11.17 -7.92
C LYS A 8 0.28 9.72 -7.59
N ILE A 9 1.22 9.01 -6.98
CA ILE A 9 1.04 7.62 -6.53
C ILE A 9 1.07 7.58 -5.01
N VAL A 10 0.04 6.99 -4.42
CA VAL A 10 -0.09 6.79 -2.97
C VAL A 10 0.09 5.32 -2.64
N ILE A 11 0.98 4.99 -1.72
CA ILE A 11 1.20 3.62 -1.23
C ILE A 11 0.56 3.52 0.16
N CYS A 12 -0.57 2.81 0.24
CA CYS A 12 -1.30 2.54 1.49
C CYS A 12 -0.74 1.30 2.17
N GLY A 13 -0.33 1.43 3.42
CA GLY A 13 0.50 0.47 4.12
C GLY A 13 1.98 0.81 3.95
N GLY A 14 2.32 2.10 3.90
CA GLY A 14 3.67 2.63 3.69
C GLY A 14 4.71 2.12 4.69
N GLY A 15 4.29 1.72 5.89
CA GLY A 15 5.13 1.08 6.90
C GLY A 15 5.48 -0.40 6.64
N SER A 16 5.15 -0.96 5.49
CA SER A 16 5.54 -2.31 5.11
C SER A 16 7.02 -2.38 4.73
N THR A 17 7.70 -3.47 5.11
CA THR A 17 9.08 -3.76 4.69
C THR A 17 9.23 -3.94 3.19
N TYR A 18 8.14 -4.20 2.47
CA TYR A 18 8.12 -4.32 1.01
C TYR A 18 8.08 -2.97 0.28
N THR A 19 7.74 -1.89 0.98
CA THR A 19 7.59 -0.55 0.38
C THR A 19 8.84 -0.11 -0.37
N ALA A 20 10.03 -0.37 0.17
CA ALA A 20 11.28 0.00 -0.49
C ALA A 20 11.48 -0.72 -1.83
N GLY A 21 11.12 -2.00 -1.92
CA GLY A 21 11.17 -2.77 -3.17
C GLY A 21 10.19 -2.24 -4.21
N ILE A 22 8.94 -1.99 -3.78
CA ILE A 22 7.90 -1.43 -4.66
C ILE A 22 8.31 -0.06 -5.20
N VAL A 23 8.82 0.81 -4.32
CA VAL A 23 9.29 2.13 -4.73
C VAL A 23 10.45 2.03 -5.72
N LYS A 24 11.37 1.10 -5.50
CA LYS A 24 12.47 0.85 -6.47
C LYS A 24 11.90 0.43 -7.83
N ASP A 25 10.97 -0.52 -7.87
CA ASP A 25 10.36 -0.98 -9.12
C ASP A 25 9.60 0.14 -9.84
N LEU A 26 8.90 1.01 -9.09
CA LEU A 26 8.24 2.19 -9.64
C LEU A 26 9.25 3.19 -10.24
N ILE A 27 10.38 3.41 -9.55
CA ILE A 27 11.44 4.30 -10.03
C ILE A 27 12.12 3.74 -11.29
N ASP A 28 12.34 2.44 -11.35
CA ASP A 28 12.92 1.79 -12.53
C ASP A 28 12.04 1.98 -13.78
N GLN A 29 10.73 2.24 -13.60
CA GLN A 29 9.75 2.50 -14.67
C GLN A 29 9.27 3.95 -14.70
N LYS A 30 9.93 4.87 -14.02
CA LYS A 30 9.44 6.25 -13.79
C LYS A 30 9.11 7.02 -15.06
N ASP A 31 9.92 6.83 -16.10
CA ASP A 31 9.74 7.55 -17.37
C ASP A 31 8.50 7.06 -18.13
N GLU A 32 8.23 5.74 -18.08
CA GLU A 32 7.05 5.14 -18.70
C GLU A 32 5.77 5.47 -17.92
N LEU A 33 5.87 5.43 -16.58
CA LEU A 33 4.76 5.71 -15.68
C LEU A 33 4.48 7.22 -15.53
N GLY A 34 5.46 8.07 -15.83
CA GLY A 34 5.32 9.51 -15.68
C GLY A 34 5.05 9.91 -14.22
N ILE A 35 5.87 9.43 -13.29
CA ILE A 35 5.68 9.67 -11.85
C ILE A 35 6.04 11.13 -11.52
N ARG A 36 5.10 11.86 -10.91
CA ARG A 36 5.29 13.22 -10.43
C ARG A 36 5.74 13.25 -8.97
N GLU A 37 5.11 12.43 -8.13
CA GLU A 37 5.36 12.39 -6.68
C GLU A 37 4.90 11.05 -6.09
N LEU A 38 5.57 10.63 -5.02
CA LEU A 38 5.25 9.43 -4.25
C LEU A 38 4.82 9.80 -2.83
N TRP A 39 3.74 9.19 -2.37
CA TRP A 39 3.19 9.37 -1.04
C TRP A 39 3.13 8.03 -0.31
N LEU A 40 3.63 8.02 0.93
CA LEU A 40 3.43 6.92 1.86
C LEU A 40 2.32 7.29 2.83
N TYR A 41 1.33 6.44 2.94
CA TYR A 41 0.24 6.54 3.90
C TYR A 41 0.17 5.27 4.74
N ASP A 42 0.16 5.40 6.06
CA ASP A 42 -0.07 4.31 7.01
C ASP A 42 -0.74 4.87 8.26
N ILE A 43 -1.45 4.01 9.00
CA ILE A 43 -2.04 4.36 10.30
C ILE A 43 -1.02 4.27 11.43
N ASP A 44 0.08 3.52 11.24
CA ASP A 44 1.18 3.34 12.20
C ASP A 44 2.35 4.27 11.83
N LYS A 45 2.35 5.44 12.46
CA LYS A 45 3.37 6.47 12.20
C LYS A 45 4.79 5.99 12.49
N GLU A 46 5.03 5.33 13.61
CA GLU A 46 6.38 4.93 14.05
C GLU A 46 6.98 3.92 13.05
N ARG A 47 6.18 2.94 12.66
CA ARG A 47 6.57 1.95 11.68
C ARG A 47 6.81 2.58 10.31
N GLN A 48 5.92 3.48 9.89
CA GLN A 48 6.05 4.19 8.62
C GLN A 48 7.31 5.06 8.59
N ASP A 49 7.58 5.84 9.63
CA ASP A 49 8.77 6.68 9.71
C ASP A 49 10.06 5.85 9.59
N THR A 50 10.09 4.66 10.21
CA THR A 50 11.24 3.74 10.11
C THR A 50 11.47 3.26 8.68
N VAL A 51 10.41 2.87 7.97
CA VAL A 51 10.51 2.42 6.57
C VAL A 51 10.82 3.59 5.64
N ALA A 52 10.26 4.75 5.90
CA ALA A 52 10.47 5.96 5.10
C ALA A 52 11.94 6.38 5.00
N VAL A 53 12.76 6.11 6.03
CA VAL A 53 14.22 6.37 5.99
C VAL A 53 14.87 5.57 4.86
N VAL A 54 14.51 4.28 4.73
CA VAL A 54 15.06 3.40 3.68
C VAL A 54 14.53 3.81 2.31
N VAL A 55 13.23 4.07 2.20
CA VAL A 55 12.59 4.53 0.95
C VAL A 55 13.21 5.83 0.46
N LYS A 56 13.42 6.78 1.40
CA LYS A 56 14.07 8.04 1.05
C LYS A 56 15.48 7.84 0.51
N ALA A 57 16.28 6.97 1.12
CA ALA A 57 17.63 6.67 0.63
C ALA A 57 17.61 6.08 -0.79
N VAL A 58 16.64 5.23 -1.12
CA VAL A 58 16.46 4.68 -2.47
C VAL A 58 16.12 5.78 -3.47
N ILE A 59 15.21 6.70 -3.10
CA ILE A 59 14.80 7.80 -3.98
C ILE A 59 15.96 8.79 -4.16
N ASP A 60 16.65 9.17 -3.10
CA ASP A 60 17.77 10.11 -3.16
C ASP A 60 18.92 9.59 -4.05
N ASP A 61 19.09 8.27 -4.16
CA ASP A 61 20.11 7.64 -5.01
C ASP A 61 19.67 7.49 -6.47
N LEU A 62 18.40 7.05 -6.71
CA LEU A 62 17.95 6.62 -8.04
C LEU A 62 17.07 7.64 -8.77
N ALA A 63 16.37 8.52 -8.05
CA ALA A 63 15.42 9.47 -8.62
C ALA A 63 15.22 10.70 -7.71
N PRO A 64 16.27 11.47 -7.42
CA PRO A 64 16.20 12.59 -6.47
C PRO A 64 15.24 13.72 -6.91
N GLU A 65 14.80 13.70 -8.18
CA GLU A 65 13.81 14.62 -8.72
C GLU A 65 12.37 14.29 -8.31
N ILE A 66 12.09 13.06 -7.81
CA ILE A 66 10.75 12.64 -7.40
C ILE A 66 10.58 12.93 -5.90
N PRO A 67 9.68 13.84 -5.51
CA PRO A 67 9.44 14.13 -4.10
C PRO A 67 8.75 12.94 -3.42
N LEU A 68 9.22 12.61 -2.20
CA LEU A 68 8.60 11.66 -1.29
C LEU A 68 7.90 12.41 -0.17
N HIS A 69 6.62 12.09 0.03
CA HIS A 69 5.82 12.58 1.15
C HIS A 69 5.40 11.41 2.05
N VAL A 70 5.37 11.66 3.36
CA VAL A 70 5.03 10.65 4.37
C VAL A 70 4.00 11.25 5.31
N THR A 71 2.82 10.66 5.41
CA THR A 71 1.75 11.19 6.25
C THR A 71 0.86 10.07 6.81
N ILE A 72 0.18 10.39 7.91
CA ILE A 72 -0.89 9.59 8.49
C ILE A 72 -2.27 10.23 8.28
N ASP A 73 -2.31 11.39 7.62
CA ASP A 73 -3.55 12.11 7.31
C ASP A 73 -4.07 11.64 5.93
N PRO A 74 -5.24 10.98 5.86
CA PRO A 74 -5.80 10.52 4.61
C PRO A 74 -6.09 11.67 3.64
N LYS A 75 -6.50 12.83 4.13
CA LYS A 75 -6.78 13.97 3.27
C LYS A 75 -5.51 14.45 2.53
N GLU A 76 -4.38 14.54 3.23
CA GLU A 76 -3.11 14.91 2.60
C GLU A 76 -2.66 13.85 1.59
N ALA A 77 -2.75 12.57 1.99
CA ALA A 77 -2.31 11.47 1.15
C ALA A 77 -3.12 11.38 -0.14
N PHE A 78 -4.46 11.39 -0.04
CA PHE A 78 -5.34 11.06 -1.17
C PHE A 78 -5.72 12.27 -2.03
N THR A 79 -5.57 13.53 -1.57
CA THR A 79 -5.90 14.70 -2.40
C THR A 79 -5.17 14.62 -3.73
N ASP A 80 -5.93 14.67 -4.84
CA ASP A 80 -5.46 14.59 -6.22
C ASP A 80 -4.66 13.32 -6.57
N ALA A 81 -4.82 12.23 -5.81
CA ALA A 81 -4.18 10.95 -6.11
C ALA A 81 -4.70 10.37 -7.44
N ASN A 82 -3.77 9.89 -8.27
CA ASN A 82 -4.10 9.22 -9.52
C ASN A 82 -4.10 7.70 -9.35
N PHE A 83 -3.11 7.18 -8.61
CA PHE A 83 -2.98 5.76 -8.34
C PHE A 83 -2.83 5.54 -6.84
N VAL A 84 -3.59 4.59 -6.34
CA VAL A 84 -3.56 4.18 -4.93
C VAL A 84 -3.20 2.70 -4.87
N MET A 85 -2.02 2.41 -4.35
CA MET A 85 -1.49 1.05 -4.23
C MET A 85 -1.81 0.52 -2.83
N ALA A 86 -2.75 -0.43 -2.73
CA ALA A 86 -3.16 -1.01 -1.46
C ALA A 86 -2.29 -2.23 -1.12
N GLN A 87 -1.40 -2.08 -0.13
CA GLN A 87 -0.55 -3.15 0.42
C GLN A 87 -0.69 -3.34 1.93
N MET A 88 -1.73 -2.79 2.51
CA MET A 88 -1.96 -2.85 3.95
C MET A 88 -2.33 -4.25 4.42
N ARG A 89 -1.69 -4.72 5.49
CA ARG A 89 -2.03 -5.98 6.17
C ARG A 89 -2.81 -5.70 7.44
N VAL A 90 -4.12 -5.83 7.37
CA VAL A 90 -5.02 -5.60 8.51
C VAL A 90 -4.78 -6.64 9.60
N GLY A 91 -4.39 -6.15 10.80
CA GLY A 91 -4.05 -6.98 11.96
C GLY A 91 -2.61 -7.51 11.98
N GLY A 92 -1.80 -7.18 10.96
CA GLY A 92 -0.38 -7.50 10.91
C GLY A 92 -0.07 -9.01 10.97
N LEU A 93 1.17 -9.34 11.28
CA LEU A 93 1.65 -10.73 11.35
C LEU A 93 0.96 -11.56 12.43
N LYS A 94 0.57 -10.94 13.54
CA LYS A 94 -0.13 -11.63 14.63
C LYS A 94 -1.44 -12.24 14.18
N MET A 95 -2.22 -11.51 13.40
CA MET A 95 -3.50 -12.02 12.87
C MET A 95 -3.29 -13.03 11.76
N ARG A 96 -2.25 -12.89 10.93
CA ARG A 96 -1.87 -13.92 9.96
C ARG A 96 -1.64 -15.27 10.62
N ILE A 97 -0.85 -15.30 11.69
CA ILE A 97 -0.59 -16.54 12.45
C ILE A 97 -1.90 -17.16 12.94
N GLN A 98 -2.83 -16.35 13.44
CA GLN A 98 -4.13 -16.86 13.89
C GLN A 98 -4.98 -17.39 12.75
N ASP A 99 -5.00 -16.74 11.60
CA ASP A 99 -5.74 -17.16 10.42
C ASP A 99 -5.27 -18.53 9.93
N GLU A 100 -3.96 -18.76 9.85
CA GLU A 100 -3.39 -20.05 9.49
C GLU A 100 -3.68 -21.15 10.55
N GLN A 101 -3.68 -20.79 11.82
CA GLN A 101 -4.00 -21.72 12.92
C GLN A 101 -5.47 -22.19 12.92
N ILE A 102 -6.39 -21.43 12.33
CA ILE A 102 -7.80 -21.87 12.21
C ILE A 102 -7.87 -23.21 11.50
N SER A 103 -7.26 -23.32 10.34
CA SER A 103 -7.23 -24.55 9.54
C SER A 103 -6.47 -25.68 10.26
N LEU A 104 -5.32 -25.38 10.85
CA LEU A 104 -4.50 -26.37 11.57
C LEU A 104 -5.23 -27.00 12.75
N ARG A 105 -6.07 -26.25 13.48
CA ARG A 105 -6.89 -26.78 14.59
C ARG A 105 -7.91 -27.81 14.13
N HIS A 106 -8.25 -27.82 12.84
CA HIS A 106 -9.17 -28.77 12.22
C HIS A 106 -8.46 -29.85 11.40
N GLY A 107 -7.14 -29.99 11.54
CA GLY A 107 -6.36 -31.03 10.88
C GLY A 107 -6.16 -30.82 9.38
N VAL A 108 -6.36 -29.59 8.88
CA VAL A 108 -6.14 -29.23 7.48
C VAL A 108 -5.02 -28.20 7.35
N VAL A 109 -4.41 -28.11 6.17
CA VAL A 109 -3.30 -27.19 5.91
C VAL A 109 -3.76 -25.75 6.09
N GLY A 110 -2.98 -24.99 6.89
CA GLY A 110 -3.17 -23.55 7.04
C GLY A 110 -2.56 -22.81 5.87
N GLN A 111 -3.30 -21.86 5.31
CA GLN A 111 -2.82 -20.99 4.26
C GLN A 111 -3.37 -19.56 4.44
N GLU A 112 -2.57 -18.59 4.04
CA GLU A 112 -2.88 -17.16 4.22
C GLU A 112 -3.97 -16.67 3.26
N THR A 113 -3.93 -17.11 2.01
CA THR A 113 -4.74 -16.52 0.93
C THR A 113 -5.94 -17.37 0.52
N CYS A 114 -5.97 -18.62 0.92
CA CYS A 114 -7.02 -19.57 0.54
C CYS A 114 -7.63 -20.27 1.76
N GLY A 115 -8.81 -20.90 1.55
CA GLY A 115 -9.50 -21.66 2.59
C GLY A 115 -9.96 -20.79 3.76
N ALA A 116 -10.06 -21.38 4.95
CA ALA A 116 -10.59 -20.71 6.14
C ALA A 116 -9.71 -19.53 6.61
N GLY A 117 -8.39 -19.66 6.49
CA GLY A 117 -7.45 -18.58 6.82
C GLY A 117 -7.62 -17.38 5.88
N GLY A 118 -7.67 -17.63 4.57
CA GLY A 118 -7.92 -16.57 3.57
C GLY A 118 -9.29 -15.90 3.74
N MET A 119 -10.32 -16.66 4.10
CA MET A 119 -11.65 -16.12 4.41
C MET A 119 -11.60 -15.18 5.64
N ALA A 120 -10.94 -15.59 6.73
CA ALA A 120 -10.82 -14.78 7.94
C ALA A 120 -10.08 -13.46 7.66
N TYR A 121 -8.99 -13.52 6.88
CA TYR A 121 -8.27 -12.35 6.42
C TYR A 121 -9.12 -11.44 5.54
N GLY A 122 -9.80 -12.00 4.53
CA GLY A 122 -10.69 -11.26 3.65
C GLY A 122 -11.79 -10.52 4.40
N MET A 123 -12.50 -11.22 5.29
CA MET A 123 -13.56 -10.61 6.11
C MET A 123 -13.05 -9.44 6.96
N ARG A 124 -11.86 -9.57 7.54
CA ARG A 124 -11.24 -8.50 8.33
C ARG A 124 -10.84 -7.29 7.49
N THR A 125 -10.50 -7.51 6.23
CA THR A 125 -9.99 -6.47 5.33
C THR A 125 -11.09 -5.67 4.65
N ILE A 126 -12.33 -6.16 4.61
CA ILE A 126 -13.46 -5.50 3.93
C ILE A 126 -13.64 -4.05 4.40
N PHE A 127 -13.78 -3.82 5.70
CA PHE A 127 -14.05 -2.46 6.21
C PHE A 127 -12.90 -1.49 5.93
N PRO A 128 -11.63 -1.81 6.20
CA PRO A 128 -10.51 -0.94 5.83
C PRO A 128 -10.40 -0.67 4.32
N MET A 129 -10.79 -1.63 3.48
CA MET A 129 -10.83 -1.40 2.02
C MET A 129 -11.99 -0.49 1.62
N CYS A 130 -13.15 -0.61 2.24
CA CYS A 130 -14.25 0.35 2.02
C CYS A 130 -13.84 1.76 2.45
N GLU A 131 -13.23 1.92 3.63
CA GLU A 131 -12.73 3.20 4.10
C GLU A 131 -11.69 3.82 3.15
N LEU A 132 -10.79 2.99 2.59
CA LEU A 132 -9.84 3.44 1.57
C LEU A 132 -10.55 3.94 0.30
N VAL A 133 -11.59 3.24 -0.14
CA VAL A 133 -12.41 3.68 -1.28
C VAL A 133 -13.11 5.01 -0.95
N ASP A 134 -13.69 5.15 0.25
CA ASP A 134 -14.33 6.39 0.69
C ASP A 134 -13.35 7.58 0.64
N PHE A 135 -12.11 7.40 1.10
CA PHE A 135 -11.06 8.42 0.96
C PHE A 135 -10.74 8.76 -0.50
N CYS A 136 -10.69 7.75 -1.36
CA CYS A 136 -10.46 7.99 -2.78
C CYS A 136 -11.62 8.74 -3.43
N GLU A 137 -12.87 8.39 -3.11
CA GLU A 137 -14.05 9.07 -3.63
C GLU A 137 -14.14 10.53 -3.15
N GLU A 138 -13.69 10.81 -1.92
CA GLU A 138 -13.73 12.16 -1.35
C GLU A 138 -12.59 13.06 -1.84
N TYR A 139 -11.37 12.52 -1.98
CA TYR A 139 -10.16 13.32 -2.16
C TYR A 139 -9.41 13.09 -3.46
N ALA A 140 -9.48 11.90 -4.07
CA ALA A 140 -8.67 11.58 -5.24
C ALA A 140 -9.15 12.28 -6.51
N CYS A 141 -8.34 12.26 -7.53
CA CYS A 141 -8.74 12.77 -8.84
C CYS A 141 -9.89 11.92 -9.41
N LYS A 142 -10.68 12.51 -10.34
CA LYS A 142 -11.89 11.88 -10.87
C LYS A 142 -11.66 10.51 -11.54
N ASP A 143 -10.48 10.31 -12.14
CA ASP A 143 -10.12 9.10 -12.88
C ASP A 143 -9.03 8.31 -12.14
N TYR A 144 -9.13 8.18 -10.80
CA TYR A 144 -8.19 7.44 -9.99
C TYR A 144 -8.30 5.92 -10.19
N TRP A 145 -7.22 5.21 -9.87
CA TRP A 145 -7.15 3.75 -9.88
C TRP A 145 -6.68 3.22 -8.54
N ILE A 146 -7.34 2.17 -8.05
CA ILE A 146 -6.86 1.40 -6.91
C ILE A 146 -6.23 0.10 -7.43
N VAL A 147 -4.95 -0.08 -7.13
CA VAL A 147 -4.19 -1.30 -7.41
C VAL A 147 -4.09 -2.08 -6.11
N ASN A 148 -4.90 -3.12 -5.98
CA ASN A 148 -4.93 -3.95 -4.79
C ASN A 148 -4.09 -5.22 -4.99
N TYR A 149 -3.04 -5.40 -4.19
CA TYR A 149 -2.18 -6.58 -4.19
C TYR A 149 -1.90 -7.10 -2.77
N LEU A 150 -2.87 -6.98 -1.91
CA LEU A 150 -2.83 -7.37 -0.50
C LEU A 150 -2.44 -8.84 -0.23
N CYS A 151 -2.56 -9.70 -1.23
CA CYS A 151 -2.35 -11.15 -1.12
C CYS A 151 -1.09 -11.65 -1.82
N LEU A 152 -0.26 -10.80 -2.42
CA LEU A 152 0.80 -11.23 -3.34
C LEU A 152 2.18 -11.34 -2.70
N ILE A 153 2.28 -11.60 -1.40
CA ILE A 153 3.59 -11.69 -0.79
C ILE A 153 3.83 -13.09 -0.23
N HIS A 154 4.56 -13.87 -0.97
CA HIS A 154 5.25 -15.05 -0.51
C HIS A 154 6.64 -14.70 -0.03
#